data_b06d510905b9fcc2b5cf17aa1b807e6f
#
_entry.id   b06d510905b9fcc2b5cf17aa1b807e6f
#
_cell.length_a   1.000
_cell.length_b   1.000
_cell.length_c   1.000
_cell.angle_alpha   90.00
_cell.angle_beta   90.00
_cell.angle_gamma   90.00
#
_symmetry.space_group_name_H-M   'P 1'
#
loop_
_entity.id
_entity.type
_entity.pdbx_description
1 polymer ?
#
loop_
_entity_poly.entity_id
_entity_poly.type
_entity_poly.pdbx_seq_one_letter_code
_entity_poly.pdbx_strand_id
1 'polypeptide(L)'
;MSGIVGIVGDVYELEYRLADMLRSLRHRGDCGSGFWVSSFVESRIGMAHCGRMVSETEEDVRQPYVDEEEQVVVAVDGDIYNYAELREELQAHYTFVTDSSVEVLSKAYRQWGEGCFARINGVFAIALYDRREDVLLMARDRYGVKPFYYTTSKGNLYFGSEIKSLFGAGLNRRISIERWAAYMLYGTYGPSYSTFWESVSQLPAGALMRYNGYSLSESNWYDIKEEIERLVSLHDETALRTMLEQELRTCVSRCMSDVSVCGFRIGRRAELQILHNIAQHGCQSGKMRTFADTTEDVVEQSDVLPIWVAPSHVVEELQRMKSWAEEPFDGCETIVRTRLFRQARRQGMKVVCSGVGLDVLWQDVWDNSGRNCSYLYPHKLFSPLLALYAAKPAYGSDFVNEDDRNRYCELSQERLPHILRVYDRSSAEAGVSVRLPFLGGHLVALSFALPLVSRQNRKEFVAHYMPPSRKSIEPVEKEPLYPQWMSQSLKEWIAYNIEALSMGEVRELFDVKQLRRMSNNFCNNKPVDMALLWKCLSLQCQLGDE
;
A
#
# COMPACT_ATOMS: atom_id res chain seq x y z
N MET A 1 1.83 -1.87 -13.42
CA MET A 1 1.58 -2.79 -12.26
C MET A 1 2.36 -4.04 -12.48
N SER A 2 2.96 -4.57 -11.44
CA SER A 2 3.81 -5.76 -11.49
C SER A 2 3.64 -6.60 -10.23
N GLY A 3 4.22 -7.79 -10.23
CA GLY A 3 4.31 -8.67 -9.08
C GLY A 3 5.53 -9.57 -9.20
N ILE A 4 6.19 -9.77 -8.09
CA ILE A 4 7.36 -10.62 -7.99
C ILE A 4 7.09 -11.79 -7.05
N VAL A 5 7.70 -12.92 -7.33
CA VAL A 5 7.73 -14.09 -6.44
C VAL A 5 9.08 -14.76 -6.51
N GLY A 6 9.45 -15.46 -5.44
CA GLY A 6 10.67 -16.24 -5.45
C GLY A 6 10.73 -17.31 -4.36
N ILE A 7 11.60 -18.27 -4.59
CA ILE A 7 11.88 -19.40 -3.71
C ILE A 7 13.39 -19.57 -3.62
N VAL A 8 13.92 -19.74 -2.40
CA VAL A 8 15.32 -20.08 -2.17
C VAL A 8 15.41 -21.31 -1.30
N GLY A 9 16.18 -22.29 -1.73
CA GLY A 9 16.41 -23.54 -1.01
C GLY A 9 16.13 -24.80 -1.82
N ASP A 10 16.27 -25.96 -1.18
CA ASP A 10 16.03 -27.24 -1.84
C ASP A 10 14.54 -27.60 -1.80
N VAL A 11 13.82 -27.07 -2.79
CA VAL A 11 12.38 -27.27 -2.95
C VAL A 11 12.11 -28.21 -4.10
N TYR A 12 11.39 -29.29 -3.82
CA TYR A 12 10.93 -30.22 -4.85
C TYR A 12 10.02 -29.52 -5.85
N GLU A 13 10.27 -29.70 -7.15
CA GLU A 13 9.54 -29.05 -8.26
C GLU A 13 9.52 -27.50 -8.16
N LEU A 14 10.68 -26.89 -7.92
CA LEU A 14 10.82 -25.45 -7.70
C LEU A 14 10.16 -24.63 -8.81
N GLU A 15 10.40 -24.95 -10.09
CA GLU A 15 9.82 -24.22 -11.22
C GLU A 15 8.28 -24.32 -11.25
N TYR A 16 7.75 -25.49 -10.93
CA TYR A 16 6.30 -25.70 -10.88
C TYR A 16 5.65 -24.86 -9.77
N ARG A 17 6.23 -24.89 -8.56
CA ARG A 17 5.76 -24.08 -7.44
C ARG A 17 5.88 -22.59 -7.72
N LEU A 18 6.98 -22.17 -8.32
CA LEU A 18 7.19 -20.78 -8.73
C LEU A 18 6.13 -20.35 -9.76
N ALA A 19 5.77 -21.22 -10.71
CA ALA A 19 4.71 -20.97 -11.68
C ALA A 19 3.33 -20.85 -11.02
N ASP A 20 3.02 -21.63 -9.99
CA ASP A 20 1.77 -21.55 -9.24
C ASP A 20 1.71 -20.26 -8.39
N MET A 21 2.82 -19.89 -7.75
CA MET A 21 2.94 -18.60 -7.08
C MET A 21 2.64 -17.45 -8.06
N LEU A 22 3.27 -17.45 -9.22
CA LEU A 22 3.08 -16.40 -10.23
C LEU A 22 1.66 -16.39 -10.80
N ARG A 23 1.05 -17.56 -10.98
CA ARG A 23 -0.34 -17.69 -11.46
C ARG A 23 -1.32 -16.97 -10.55
N SER A 24 -1.10 -16.96 -9.24
CA SER A 24 -1.92 -16.24 -8.27
C SER A 24 -1.85 -14.72 -8.41
N LEU A 25 -0.79 -14.19 -9.06
CA LEU A 25 -0.55 -12.77 -9.31
C LEU A 25 -0.96 -12.28 -10.72
N ARG A 26 -1.61 -13.11 -11.55
CA ARG A 26 -1.98 -12.74 -12.94
C ARG A 26 -2.77 -11.44 -13.07
N HIS A 27 -3.57 -11.09 -12.07
CA HIS A 27 -4.33 -9.83 -12.06
C HIS A 27 -3.40 -8.60 -12.03
N ARG A 28 -2.16 -8.73 -11.52
CA ARG A 28 -1.16 -7.66 -11.48
C ARG A 28 -0.53 -7.38 -12.86
N GLY A 29 -0.50 -8.37 -13.74
CA GLY A 29 -0.02 -8.20 -15.10
C GLY A 29 -0.12 -9.49 -15.91
N ASP A 30 -0.58 -9.36 -17.14
CA ASP A 30 -0.76 -10.44 -18.11
C ASP A 30 0.23 -10.36 -19.26
N CYS A 31 1.02 -9.29 -19.33
CA CYS A 31 2.03 -9.05 -20.33
C CYS A 31 3.42 -9.34 -19.75
N GLY A 32 4.20 -10.22 -20.42
CA GLY A 32 5.61 -10.37 -20.11
C GLY A 32 5.94 -11.09 -18.80
N SER A 33 5.32 -12.24 -18.50
CA SER A 33 5.79 -13.08 -17.39
C SER A 33 7.18 -13.66 -17.70
N GLY A 34 8.10 -13.53 -16.76
CA GLY A 34 9.45 -14.06 -16.83
C GLY A 34 9.77 -14.97 -15.66
N PHE A 35 10.65 -15.93 -15.93
CA PHE A 35 11.19 -16.86 -14.94
C PHE A 35 12.70 -16.88 -15.07
N TRP A 36 13.35 -16.94 -13.93
CA TRP A 36 14.76 -17.21 -13.83
C TRP A 36 15.00 -18.20 -12.69
N VAL A 37 15.83 -19.22 -12.92
CA VAL A 37 16.23 -20.20 -11.92
C VAL A 37 17.75 -20.38 -12.01
N SER A 38 18.43 -20.37 -10.86
CA SER A 38 19.87 -20.57 -10.82
C SER A 38 20.22 -21.99 -11.30
N SER A 39 21.29 -22.07 -12.10
CA SER A 39 21.85 -23.35 -12.56
C SER A 39 22.78 -24.01 -11.54
N PHE A 40 23.10 -23.35 -10.43
CA PHE A 40 24.00 -23.88 -9.41
C PHE A 40 23.28 -24.82 -8.44
N VAL A 41 23.89 -25.97 -8.18
CA VAL A 41 23.32 -27.04 -7.34
C VAL A 41 23.29 -26.63 -5.87
N GLU A 42 24.22 -25.76 -5.44
CA GLU A 42 24.40 -25.39 -4.03
C GLU A 42 23.47 -24.29 -3.56
N SER A 43 23.01 -23.41 -4.48
CA SER A 43 22.08 -22.32 -4.17
C SER A 43 20.93 -22.34 -5.16
N ARG A 44 19.93 -23.17 -4.87
CA ARG A 44 18.69 -23.18 -5.66
C ARG A 44 17.86 -21.94 -5.35
N ILE A 45 17.92 -20.98 -6.24
CA ILE A 45 17.05 -19.80 -6.21
C ILE A 45 16.25 -19.70 -7.49
N GLY A 46 14.96 -19.48 -7.37
CA GLY A 46 14.07 -19.18 -8.45
C GLY A 46 13.36 -17.85 -8.21
N MET A 47 13.31 -16.99 -9.21
CA MET A 47 12.55 -15.76 -9.21
C MET A 47 11.64 -15.68 -10.43
N ALA A 48 10.46 -15.12 -10.25
CA ALA A 48 9.55 -14.86 -11.36
C ALA A 48 8.87 -13.51 -11.20
N HIS A 49 8.49 -12.95 -12.33
CA HIS A 49 7.86 -11.64 -12.42
C HIS A 49 6.67 -11.71 -13.38
N CYS A 50 5.59 -11.02 -13.05
CA CYS A 50 4.53 -10.66 -13.98
C CYS A 50 4.33 -9.15 -13.93
N GLY A 51 4.08 -8.54 -15.08
CA GLY A 51 3.94 -7.09 -15.11
C GLY A 51 3.10 -6.61 -16.28
N ARG A 52 2.74 -5.34 -16.17
CA ARG A 52 2.16 -4.56 -17.25
C ARG A 52 2.86 -3.21 -17.29
N MET A 53 3.40 -2.89 -18.44
CA MET A 53 4.06 -1.61 -18.67
C MET A 53 3.09 -0.46 -18.40
N VAL A 54 3.51 0.44 -17.54
CA VAL A 54 2.77 1.66 -17.16
C VAL A 54 3.38 2.88 -17.83
N SER A 55 4.70 3.03 -17.74
CA SER A 55 5.46 4.10 -18.38
C SER A 55 5.31 4.05 -19.90
N GLU A 56 5.31 5.20 -20.53
CA GLU A 56 5.31 5.37 -22.00
C GLU A 56 6.69 5.80 -22.50
N THR A 57 7.61 6.08 -21.60
CA THR A 57 8.98 6.53 -21.90
C THR A 57 10.04 5.48 -21.61
N GLU A 58 9.69 4.47 -20.83
CA GLU A 58 10.57 3.38 -20.43
C GLU A 58 10.37 2.17 -21.33
N GLU A 59 11.44 1.48 -21.66
CA GLU A 59 11.39 0.24 -22.43
C GLU A 59 10.87 -0.93 -21.60
N ASP A 60 9.96 -1.74 -22.18
CA ASP A 60 9.43 -2.96 -21.55
C ASP A 60 10.44 -4.10 -21.65
N VAL A 61 11.23 -4.25 -20.62
CA VAL A 61 12.23 -5.31 -20.50
C VAL A 61 11.70 -6.47 -19.68
N ARG A 62 11.92 -7.68 -20.20
CA ARG A 62 11.51 -8.90 -19.49
C ARG A 62 12.23 -9.02 -18.14
N GLN A 63 11.45 -9.26 -17.09
CA GLN A 63 11.97 -9.52 -15.76
C GLN A 63 11.66 -10.96 -15.31
N PRO A 64 12.49 -11.59 -14.46
CA PRO A 64 13.72 -11.02 -13.86
C PRO A 64 14.74 -10.64 -14.92
N TYR A 65 15.33 -9.44 -14.79
CA TYR A 65 16.39 -8.95 -15.65
C TYR A 65 17.72 -9.57 -15.21
N VAL A 66 18.45 -10.12 -16.18
CA VAL A 66 19.76 -10.73 -15.93
C VAL A 66 20.81 -9.87 -16.59
N ASP A 67 21.66 -9.28 -15.78
CA ASP A 67 22.88 -8.62 -16.25
C ASP A 67 24.02 -9.65 -16.22
N GLU A 68 24.23 -10.34 -17.32
CA GLU A 68 25.21 -11.44 -17.38
C GLU A 68 26.65 -10.98 -17.18
N GLU A 69 27.00 -9.78 -17.62
CA GLU A 69 28.33 -9.19 -17.40
C GLU A 69 28.59 -8.97 -15.91
N GLU A 70 27.57 -8.52 -15.21
CA GLU A 70 27.61 -8.13 -13.82
C GLU A 70 27.21 -9.25 -12.85
N GLN A 71 26.66 -10.32 -13.40
CA GLN A 71 26.13 -11.47 -12.66
C GLN A 71 25.06 -11.10 -11.63
N VAL A 72 24.25 -10.09 -11.93
CA VAL A 72 23.16 -9.64 -11.10
C VAL A 72 21.83 -9.97 -11.72
N VAL A 73 20.89 -10.49 -10.93
CA VAL A 73 19.53 -10.81 -11.37
C VAL A 73 18.55 -9.95 -10.57
N VAL A 74 17.70 -9.20 -11.25
CA VAL A 74 16.83 -8.21 -10.61
C VAL A 74 15.37 -8.41 -11.00
N ALA A 75 14.48 -8.41 -10.01
CA ALA A 75 13.04 -8.33 -10.20
C ALA A 75 12.46 -7.18 -9.36
N VAL A 76 11.62 -6.35 -9.98
CA VAL A 76 11.04 -5.15 -9.38
C VAL A 76 9.52 -5.17 -9.50
N ASP A 77 8.82 -4.99 -8.39
CA ASP A 77 7.42 -4.58 -8.37
C ASP A 77 7.37 -3.10 -7.98
N GLY A 78 7.06 -2.23 -8.93
CA GLY A 78 6.98 -0.80 -8.69
C GLY A 78 7.51 0.07 -9.81
N ASP A 79 7.73 1.34 -9.48
CA ASP A 79 8.22 2.37 -10.39
C ASP A 79 9.43 3.10 -9.75
N ILE A 80 10.53 3.26 -10.50
CA ILE A 80 11.70 4.07 -10.10
C ILE A 80 11.59 5.41 -10.83
N TYR A 81 11.19 6.46 -10.11
CA TYR A 81 10.85 7.75 -10.73
C TYR A 81 12.05 8.53 -11.22
N ASN A 82 13.23 8.35 -10.61
CA ASN A 82 14.47 9.04 -10.97
C ASN A 82 15.43 8.16 -11.78
N TYR A 83 14.93 7.16 -12.50
CA TYR A 83 15.81 6.27 -13.26
C TYR A 83 16.58 7.01 -14.37
N ALA A 84 15.97 8.04 -14.97
CA ALA A 84 16.63 8.82 -16.01
C ALA A 84 17.83 9.63 -15.46
N GLU A 85 17.66 10.26 -14.30
CA GLU A 85 18.74 10.99 -13.61
C GLU A 85 19.87 10.03 -13.19
N LEU A 86 19.52 8.86 -12.63
CA LEU A 86 20.52 7.83 -12.26
C LEU A 86 21.23 7.29 -13.49
N ARG A 87 20.52 7.09 -14.60
CA ARG A 87 21.12 6.66 -15.87
C ARG A 87 22.16 7.68 -16.37
N GLU A 88 21.81 8.98 -16.36
CA GLU A 88 22.73 10.05 -16.78
C GLU A 88 24.02 10.05 -15.95
N GLU A 89 23.91 9.89 -14.62
CA GLU A 89 25.07 9.79 -13.73
C GLU A 89 25.92 8.53 -14.05
N LEU A 90 25.27 7.41 -14.31
CA LEU A 90 25.94 6.12 -14.53
C LEU A 90 26.55 5.97 -15.93
N GLN A 91 26.11 6.74 -16.93
CA GLN A 91 26.65 6.71 -18.30
C GLN A 91 28.15 7.01 -18.37
N ALA A 92 28.71 7.70 -17.39
CA ALA A 92 30.15 7.94 -17.28
C ALA A 92 30.95 6.64 -17.04
N HIS A 93 30.31 5.59 -16.53
CA HIS A 93 30.96 4.36 -16.07
C HIS A 93 30.43 3.11 -16.77
N TYR A 94 29.20 3.13 -17.30
CA TYR A 94 28.51 1.97 -17.83
C TYR A 94 27.87 2.26 -19.19
N THR A 95 27.87 1.24 -20.06
CA THR A 95 27.08 1.23 -21.28
C THR A 95 25.72 0.61 -20.98
N PHE A 96 24.64 1.22 -21.48
CA PHE A 96 23.27 0.72 -21.36
C PHE A 96 22.82 0.10 -22.67
N VAL A 97 22.11 -1.01 -22.56
CA VAL A 97 21.55 -1.74 -23.70
C VAL A 97 20.08 -1.37 -23.91
N THR A 98 19.39 -1.01 -22.83
CA THR A 98 17.95 -0.69 -22.81
C THR A 98 17.69 0.67 -22.17
N ASP A 99 16.47 1.20 -22.34
CA ASP A 99 15.97 2.37 -21.62
C ASP A 99 15.12 1.99 -20.39
N SER A 100 15.50 0.90 -19.72
CA SER A 100 14.74 0.31 -18.61
C SER A 100 15.29 0.71 -17.25
N SER A 101 14.38 1.02 -16.31
CA SER A 101 14.72 1.30 -14.91
C SER A 101 15.38 0.11 -14.22
N VAL A 102 15.09 -1.12 -14.65
CA VAL A 102 15.65 -2.34 -14.07
C VAL A 102 17.12 -2.51 -14.44
N GLU A 103 17.52 -2.17 -15.67
CA GLU A 103 18.94 -2.12 -16.04
C GLU A 103 19.67 -1.03 -15.26
N VAL A 104 19.07 0.15 -15.14
CA VAL A 104 19.64 1.24 -14.33
C VAL A 104 19.86 0.79 -12.89
N LEU A 105 18.92 0.07 -12.27
CA LEU A 105 19.06 -0.47 -10.93
C LEU A 105 20.20 -1.48 -10.83
N SER A 106 20.36 -2.37 -11.81
CA SER A 106 21.45 -3.33 -11.87
C SER A 106 22.83 -2.63 -11.89
N LYS A 107 22.97 -1.60 -12.73
CA LYS A 107 24.22 -0.79 -12.81
C LYS A 107 24.44 0.04 -11.55
N ALA A 108 23.36 0.59 -10.96
CA ALA A 108 23.41 1.33 -9.69
C ALA A 108 23.92 0.45 -8.54
N TYR A 109 23.43 -0.79 -8.45
CA TYR A 109 23.92 -1.74 -7.47
C TYR A 109 25.41 -2.06 -7.66
N ARG A 110 25.84 -2.24 -8.88
CA ARG A 110 27.26 -2.45 -9.16
C ARG A 110 28.12 -1.27 -8.71
N GLN A 111 27.67 -0.04 -8.97
CA GLN A 111 28.43 1.16 -8.68
C GLN A 111 28.50 1.46 -7.18
N TRP A 112 27.38 1.26 -6.46
CA TRP A 112 27.24 1.74 -5.09
C TRP A 112 26.90 0.63 -4.08
N GLY A 113 26.82 -0.63 -4.52
CA GLY A 113 26.40 -1.73 -3.67
C GLY A 113 25.01 -1.48 -3.08
N GLU A 114 24.81 -1.87 -1.83
CA GLU A 114 23.54 -1.64 -1.11
C GLU A 114 23.20 -0.14 -0.95
N GLY A 115 24.19 0.75 -1.03
CA GLY A 115 23.97 2.21 -1.02
C GLY A 115 23.12 2.72 -2.19
N CYS A 116 22.90 1.92 -3.24
CA CYS A 116 22.03 2.28 -4.36
C CYS A 116 20.58 2.51 -3.92
N PHE A 117 20.09 1.78 -2.91
CA PHE A 117 18.72 1.92 -2.43
C PHE A 117 18.42 3.31 -1.86
N ALA A 118 19.39 3.94 -1.20
CA ALA A 118 19.24 5.30 -0.69
C ALA A 118 19.15 6.36 -1.81
N ARG A 119 19.67 6.06 -3.01
CA ARG A 119 19.65 6.95 -4.17
C ARG A 119 18.41 6.84 -5.02
N ILE A 120 17.67 5.72 -4.87
CA ILE A 120 16.42 5.50 -5.62
C ILE A 120 15.30 6.38 -5.04
N ASN A 121 14.61 7.08 -5.92
CA ASN A 121 13.36 7.74 -5.64
C ASN A 121 12.24 7.02 -6.41
N GLY A 122 11.33 6.39 -5.68
CA GLY A 122 10.29 5.57 -6.29
C GLY A 122 9.50 4.81 -5.25
N VAL A 123 8.59 3.99 -5.75
CA VAL A 123 7.79 3.04 -4.96
C VAL A 123 8.13 1.63 -5.46
N PHE A 124 8.66 0.79 -4.59
CA PHE A 124 9.22 -0.48 -5.03
C PHE A 124 9.23 -1.58 -3.97
N ALA A 125 9.13 -2.81 -4.47
CA ALA A 125 9.56 -4.03 -3.83
C ALA A 125 10.57 -4.69 -4.76
N ILE A 126 11.82 -4.84 -4.34
CA ILE A 126 12.94 -5.32 -5.15
C ILE A 126 13.43 -6.65 -4.60
N ALA A 127 13.64 -7.63 -5.48
CA ALA A 127 14.45 -8.80 -5.22
C ALA A 127 15.66 -8.77 -6.17
N LEU A 128 16.86 -8.74 -5.60
CA LEU A 128 18.12 -8.65 -6.32
C LEU A 128 19.05 -9.78 -5.84
N TYR A 129 19.47 -10.63 -6.75
CA TYR A 129 20.42 -11.70 -6.46
C TYR A 129 21.78 -11.40 -7.09
N ASP A 130 22.79 -11.26 -6.25
CA ASP A 130 24.20 -11.16 -6.67
C ASP A 130 24.81 -12.56 -6.68
N ARG A 131 25.10 -13.04 -7.88
CA ARG A 131 25.66 -14.38 -8.12
C ARG A 131 27.11 -14.52 -7.67
N ARG A 132 27.85 -13.39 -7.55
CA ARG A 132 29.26 -13.39 -7.14
C ARG A 132 29.40 -13.56 -5.63
N GLU A 133 28.49 -12.93 -4.90
CA GLU A 133 28.46 -12.95 -3.44
C GLU A 133 27.54 -14.09 -2.90
N ASP A 134 26.79 -14.74 -3.79
CA ASP A 134 25.71 -15.70 -3.47
C ASP A 134 24.73 -15.14 -2.43
N VAL A 135 24.23 -13.95 -2.70
CA VAL A 135 23.37 -13.20 -1.79
C VAL A 135 22.11 -12.72 -2.48
N LEU A 136 20.97 -12.99 -1.86
CA LEU A 136 19.70 -12.37 -2.22
C LEU A 136 19.45 -11.16 -1.32
N LEU A 137 19.23 -10.01 -1.95
CA LEU A 137 18.80 -8.76 -1.33
C LEU A 137 17.32 -8.55 -1.61
N MET A 138 16.56 -8.25 -0.59
CA MET A 138 15.15 -7.91 -0.69
C MET A 138 14.94 -6.52 -0.07
N ALA A 139 14.55 -5.54 -0.88
CA ALA A 139 14.40 -4.16 -0.44
C ALA A 139 12.97 -3.66 -0.65
N ARG A 140 12.49 -2.83 0.26
CA ARG A 140 11.18 -2.20 0.19
C ARG A 140 11.31 -0.68 0.28
N ASP A 141 10.46 0.06 -0.45
CA ASP A 141 10.52 1.51 -0.50
C ASP A 141 10.35 2.20 0.86
N ARG A 142 10.70 3.51 0.92
CA ARG A 142 10.78 4.31 2.15
C ARG A 142 9.56 4.23 3.06
N TYR A 143 8.36 4.15 2.48
CA TYR A 143 7.10 4.20 3.22
C TYR A 143 6.28 2.91 3.08
N GLY A 144 6.84 1.91 2.38
CA GLY A 144 6.18 0.62 2.16
C GLY A 144 4.95 0.69 1.27
N VAL A 145 4.98 1.54 0.25
CA VAL A 145 3.91 1.68 -0.74
C VAL A 145 3.69 0.36 -1.48
N LYS A 146 4.80 -0.29 -1.89
CA LYS A 146 4.73 -1.63 -2.45
C LYS A 146 4.84 -2.69 -1.36
N PRO A 147 3.96 -3.69 -1.35
CA PRO A 147 4.06 -4.79 -0.40
C PRO A 147 5.18 -5.75 -0.76
N PHE A 148 5.81 -6.34 0.26
CA PHE A 148 6.77 -7.43 0.12
C PHE A 148 6.56 -8.42 1.27
N TYR A 149 6.05 -9.61 0.97
CA TYR A 149 5.79 -10.65 1.95
C TYR A 149 6.80 -11.77 1.83
N TYR A 150 7.13 -12.39 2.96
CA TYR A 150 8.04 -13.52 3.00
C TYR A 150 7.68 -14.50 4.12
N THR A 151 8.16 -15.71 4.00
CA THR A 151 8.08 -16.76 5.03
C THR A 151 9.22 -17.75 4.88
N THR A 152 9.57 -18.40 5.97
CA THR A 152 10.49 -19.53 5.95
C THR A 152 9.74 -20.80 6.33
N SER A 153 9.94 -21.84 5.55
CA SER A 153 9.34 -23.16 5.82
C SER A 153 10.32 -24.26 5.46
N LYS A 154 10.56 -25.18 6.42
CA LYS A 154 11.48 -26.32 6.23
C LYS A 154 12.87 -25.90 5.75
N GLY A 155 13.40 -24.79 6.24
CA GLY A 155 14.70 -24.24 5.83
C GLY A 155 14.73 -23.51 4.51
N ASN A 156 13.62 -23.40 3.79
CA ASN A 156 13.50 -22.67 2.53
C ASN A 156 12.86 -21.31 2.76
N LEU A 157 13.28 -20.31 1.98
CA LEU A 157 12.70 -18.96 1.95
C LEU A 157 11.74 -18.82 0.77
N TYR A 158 10.58 -18.25 1.02
CA TYR A 158 9.57 -17.90 0.02
C TYR A 158 9.25 -16.42 0.13
N PHE A 159 9.10 -15.73 -0.99
CA PHE A 159 8.71 -14.32 -0.99
C PHE A 159 7.77 -13.97 -2.15
N GLY A 160 7.02 -12.88 -2.00
CA GLY A 160 6.13 -12.40 -3.05
C GLY A 160 5.42 -11.10 -2.74
N SER A 161 4.86 -10.50 -3.78
CA SER A 161 4.11 -9.23 -3.71
C SER A 161 2.77 -9.35 -2.98
N GLU A 162 2.15 -10.54 -2.96
CA GLU A 162 0.89 -10.80 -2.25
C GLU A 162 0.96 -12.11 -1.46
N ILE A 163 0.24 -12.17 -0.35
CA ILE A 163 0.26 -13.32 0.59
C ILE A 163 -0.22 -14.60 -0.11
N LYS A 164 -1.26 -14.50 -0.95
CA LYS A 164 -1.78 -15.68 -1.70
C LYS A 164 -0.75 -16.32 -2.61
N SER A 165 0.28 -15.58 -3.03
CA SER A 165 1.35 -16.18 -3.83
C SER A 165 2.18 -17.19 -3.02
N LEU A 166 2.36 -16.94 -1.72
CA LEU A 166 3.02 -17.87 -0.82
C LEU A 166 2.20 -19.16 -0.66
N PHE A 167 0.88 -19.03 -0.55
CA PHE A 167 -0.02 -20.20 -0.52
C PHE A 167 -0.01 -20.98 -1.83
N GLY A 168 0.20 -20.30 -2.96
CA GLY A 168 0.43 -20.93 -4.27
C GLY A 168 1.64 -21.88 -4.30
N ALA A 169 2.65 -21.67 -3.44
CA ALA A 169 3.76 -22.60 -3.26
C ALA A 169 3.39 -23.86 -2.46
N GLY A 170 2.14 -24.00 -2.01
CA GLY A 170 1.69 -25.12 -1.18
C GLY A 170 1.93 -24.91 0.32
N LEU A 171 2.12 -23.69 0.77
CA LEU A 171 2.23 -23.36 2.19
C LEU A 171 0.84 -23.33 2.85
N ASN A 172 0.81 -23.63 4.17
CA ASN A 172 -0.43 -23.68 4.92
C ASN A 172 -1.09 -22.30 5.03
N ARG A 173 -2.39 -22.25 4.76
CA ARG A 173 -3.22 -21.07 4.90
C ARG A 173 -3.88 -21.10 6.28
N ARG A 174 -3.34 -20.34 7.24
CA ARG A 174 -3.90 -20.19 8.58
C ARG A 174 -3.93 -18.73 9.00
N ILE A 175 -5.08 -18.29 9.53
CA ILE A 175 -5.21 -16.94 10.06
C ILE A 175 -4.46 -16.81 11.40
N SER A 176 -3.90 -15.64 11.66
CA SER A 176 -3.34 -15.30 12.98
C SER A 176 -4.45 -14.84 13.92
N ILE A 177 -4.89 -15.73 14.81
CA ILE A 177 -5.93 -15.41 15.80
C ILE A 177 -5.51 -14.22 16.66
N GLU A 178 -4.23 -14.13 17.03
CA GLU A 178 -3.69 -12.99 17.80
C GLU A 178 -3.91 -11.66 17.08
N ARG A 179 -3.61 -11.60 15.78
CA ARG A 179 -3.75 -10.37 14.98
C ARG A 179 -5.21 -10.00 14.76
N TRP A 180 -6.04 -10.99 14.47
CA TRP A 180 -7.48 -10.77 14.33
C TRP A 180 -8.11 -10.32 15.66
N ALA A 181 -7.71 -10.90 16.78
CA ALA A 181 -8.18 -10.49 18.10
C ALA A 181 -7.78 -9.04 18.43
N ALA A 182 -6.52 -8.66 18.17
CA ALA A 182 -6.06 -7.29 18.36
C ALA A 182 -6.80 -6.30 17.44
N TYR A 183 -7.04 -6.65 16.19
CA TYR A 183 -7.82 -5.82 15.26
C TYR A 183 -9.28 -5.67 15.72
N MET A 184 -9.91 -6.77 16.14
CA MET A 184 -11.30 -6.73 16.63
C MET A 184 -11.46 -5.83 17.84
N LEU A 185 -10.58 -5.99 18.84
CA LEU A 185 -10.68 -5.27 20.11
C LEU A 185 -10.14 -3.84 20.04
N TYR A 186 -9.00 -3.64 19.39
CA TYR A 186 -8.29 -2.36 19.43
C TYR A 186 -8.29 -1.62 18.10
N GLY A 187 -8.72 -2.25 17.01
CA GLY A 187 -8.66 -1.66 15.67
C GLY A 187 -7.24 -1.57 15.09
N THR A 188 -6.25 -2.19 15.74
CA THR A 188 -4.86 -2.14 15.29
C THR A 188 -4.55 -3.19 14.23
N TYR A 189 -3.75 -2.80 13.25
CA TYR A 189 -3.24 -3.71 12.22
C TYR A 189 -1.93 -4.39 12.64
N GLY A 190 -1.43 -4.08 13.83
CA GLY A 190 -0.20 -4.65 14.40
C GLY A 190 1.08 -4.01 13.88
N PRO A 191 2.24 -4.51 14.35
CA PRO A 191 3.55 -4.05 13.87
C PRO A 191 3.72 -4.22 12.36
N SER A 192 4.53 -3.36 11.74
CA SER A 192 4.74 -3.29 10.31
C SER A 192 5.23 -4.59 9.65
N TYR A 193 5.90 -5.46 10.42
CA TYR A 193 6.39 -6.76 9.93
C TYR A 193 5.36 -7.89 10.01
N SER A 194 4.27 -7.73 10.74
CA SER A 194 3.29 -8.79 10.95
C SER A 194 2.11 -8.72 9.98
N THR A 195 1.52 -9.88 9.72
CA THR A 195 0.33 -10.01 8.88
C THR A 195 -0.83 -10.67 9.63
N PHE A 196 -2.01 -10.73 9.02
CA PHE A 196 -3.17 -11.44 9.53
C PHE A 196 -3.12 -12.97 9.31
N TRP A 197 -1.96 -13.47 8.83
CA TRP A 197 -1.71 -14.88 8.54
C TRP A 197 -0.54 -15.40 9.36
N GLU A 198 -0.70 -16.62 9.90
CA GLU A 198 0.39 -17.28 10.62
C GLU A 198 1.60 -17.49 9.73
N SER A 199 2.78 -17.35 10.31
CA SER A 199 4.07 -17.59 9.65
C SER A 199 4.35 -16.74 8.40
N VAL A 200 3.50 -15.77 8.06
CA VAL A 200 3.75 -14.83 6.97
C VAL A 200 4.16 -13.49 7.57
N SER A 201 5.34 -13.02 7.19
CA SER A 201 5.87 -11.71 7.56
C SER A 201 5.86 -10.76 6.38
N GLN A 202 5.87 -9.48 6.69
CA GLN A 202 6.03 -8.41 5.71
C GLN A 202 7.38 -7.72 5.96
N LEU A 203 8.12 -7.44 4.89
CA LEU A 203 9.32 -6.62 5.00
C LEU A 203 8.92 -5.18 5.39
N PRO A 204 9.48 -4.60 6.48
CA PRO A 204 9.16 -3.25 6.88
C PRO A 204 9.47 -2.20 5.81
N ALA A 205 8.83 -1.03 5.91
CA ALA A 205 9.15 0.12 5.07
C ALA A 205 10.59 0.58 5.29
N GLY A 206 11.32 0.92 4.22
CA GLY A 206 12.73 1.33 4.30
C GLY A 206 13.70 0.22 4.70
N ALA A 207 13.24 -1.03 4.80
CA ALA A 207 14.09 -2.15 5.18
C ALA A 207 14.79 -2.79 3.97
N LEU A 208 15.95 -3.34 4.26
CA LEU A 208 16.74 -4.22 3.40
C LEU A 208 16.97 -5.54 4.15
N MET A 209 16.58 -6.63 3.52
CA MET A 209 16.82 -7.97 4.02
C MET A 209 17.85 -8.67 3.15
N ARG A 210 18.84 -9.26 3.78
CA ARG A 210 19.93 -10.00 3.16
C ARG A 210 19.82 -11.48 3.52
N TYR A 211 19.83 -12.34 2.53
CA TYR A 211 19.84 -13.79 2.68
C TYR A 211 21.03 -14.40 1.95
N ASN A 212 21.88 -15.15 2.65
CA ASN A 212 23.10 -15.76 2.15
C ASN A 212 23.05 -17.30 2.10
N GLY A 213 21.86 -17.87 1.97
CA GLY A 213 21.65 -19.32 1.99
C GLY A 213 21.49 -19.93 3.37
N TYR A 214 22.01 -19.30 4.43
CA TYR A 214 22.02 -19.81 5.80
C TYR A 214 21.31 -18.90 6.81
N SER A 215 21.50 -17.62 6.67
CA SER A 215 20.97 -16.61 7.60
C SER A 215 20.21 -15.52 6.89
N LEU A 216 19.18 -15.05 7.56
CA LEU A 216 18.37 -13.91 7.17
C LEU A 216 18.70 -12.75 8.11
N SER A 217 19.22 -11.66 7.59
CA SER A 217 19.51 -10.45 8.37
C SER A 217 18.76 -9.26 7.81
N GLU A 218 18.20 -8.43 8.69
CA GLU A 218 17.44 -7.23 8.35
C GLU A 218 18.22 -5.99 8.80
N SER A 219 18.24 -4.98 7.96
CA SER A 219 18.77 -3.64 8.24
C SER A 219 17.86 -2.59 7.61
N ASN A 220 17.97 -1.35 8.06
CA ASN A 220 17.28 -0.25 7.42
C ASN A 220 18.24 0.44 6.44
N TRP A 221 17.82 0.61 5.19
CA TRP A 221 18.50 1.47 4.24
C TRP A 221 17.96 2.92 4.30
N TYR A 222 16.79 3.11 4.92
CA TYR A 222 16.17 4.40 5.17
C TYR A 222 15.58 4.45 6.57
N ASP A 223 15.94 5.46 7.36
CA ASP A 223 15.29 5.82 8.61
C ASP A 223 14.85 7.29 8.55
N ILE A 224 13.57 7.52 8.73
CA ILE A 224 13.00 8.88 8.66
C ILE A 224 13.54 9.79 9.78
N LYS A 225 13.87 9.25 10.97
CA LYS A 225 14.41 10.05 12.08
C LYS A 225 15.80 10.56 11.76
N GLU A 226 16.68 9.69 11.26
CA GLU A 226 18.02 10.08 10.81
C GLU A 226 17.93 11.14 9.71
N GLU A 227 16.99 10.98 8.79
CA GLU A 227 16.79 11.96 7.71
C GLU A 227 16.30 13.31 8.24
N ILE A 228 15.36 13.33 9.20
CA ILE A 228 14.90 14.56 9.86
C ILE A 228 16.07 15.25 10.57
N GLU A 229 16.85 14.52 11.37
CA GLU A 229 18.02 15.04 12.08
C GLU A 229 19.03 15.64 11.09
N ARG A 230 19.30 14.96 9.99
CA ARG A 230 20.17 15.44 8.92
C ARG A 230 19.67 16.75 8.32
N LEU A 231 18.37 16.82 7.98
CA LEU A 231 17.77 18.02 7.39
C LEU A 231 17.83 19.22 8.33
N VAL A 232 17.50 19.03 9.61
CA VAL A 232 17.52 20.07 10.64
C VAL A 232 18.95 20.54 10.93
N SER A 233 19.95 19.64 10.86
CA SER A 233 21.35 20.00 11.11
C SER A 233 21.99 20.81 9.98
N LEU A 234 21.50 20.66 8.75
CA LEU A 234 22.11 21.27 7.55
C LEU A 234 21.40 22.54 7.06
N HIS A 235 20.15 22.79 7.50
CA HIS A 235 19.29 23.83 6.92
C HIS A 235 18.56 24.63 7.98
N ASP A 236 18.42 25.94 7.74
CA ASP A 236 17.53 26.78 8.53
C ASP A 236 16.05 26.63 8.09
N GLU A 237 15.14 27.20 8.84
CA GLU A 237 13.69 27.12 8.60
C GLU A 237 13.30 27.63 7.20
N THR A 238 13.93 28.71 6.72
CA THR A 238 13.62 29.29 5.41
C THR A 238 14.03 28.35 4.29
N ALA A 239 15.21 27.74 4.40
CA ALA A 239 15.70 26.76 3.45
C ALA A 239 14.81 25.51 3.43
N LEU A 240 14.46 24.96 4.62
CA LEU A 240 13.57 23.82 4.74
C LEU A 240 12.18 24.06 4.12
N ARG A 241 11.62 25.27 4.32
CA ARG A 241 10.35 25.66 3.71
C ARG A 241 10.42 25.70 2.18
N THR A 242 11.48 26.31 1.66
CA THR A 242 11.72 26.38 0.21
C THR A 242 11.89 24.98 -0.40
N MET A 243 12.64 24.11 0.29
CA MET A 243 12.81 22.72 -0.11
C MET A 243 11.48 21.95 -0.09
N LEU A 244 10.65 22.13 0.93
CA LEU A 244 9.32 21.49 1.01
C LEU A 244 8.44 21.89 -0.17
N GLU A 245 8.38 23.18 -0.49
CA GLU A 245 7.59 23.70 -1.62
C GLU A 245 8.07 23.16 -2.97
N GLN A 246 9.38 23.10 -3.16
CA GLN A 246 9.99 22.55 -4.36
C GLN A 246 9.76 21.06 -4.49
N GLU A 247 10.00 20.30 -3.41
CA GLU A 247 9.83 18.85 -3.39
C GLU A 247 8.37 18.46 -3.64
N LEU A 248 7.42 19.18 -3.08
CA LEU A 248 5.99 18.96 -3.30
C LEU A 248 5.62 19.05 -4.79
N ARG A 249 6.10 20.07 -5.49
CA ARG A 249 5.88 20.24 -6.94
C ARG A 249 6.59 19.16 -7.74
N THR A 250 7.82 18.85 -7.37
CA THR A 250 8.64 17.82 -8.03
C THR A 250 8.00 16.43 -7.93
N CYS A 251 7.53 16.05 -6.74
CA CYS A 251 6.86 14.76 -6.53
C CYS A 251 5.58 14.63 -7.36
N VAL A 252 4.77 15.67 -7.43
CA VAL A 252 3.56 15.66 -8.28
C VAL A 252 3.94 15.58 -9.76
N SER A 253 4.92 16.36 -10.21
CA SER A 253 5.37 16.37 -11.62
C SER A 253 5.94 15.00 -12.03
N ARG A 254 6.80 14.38 -11.22
CA ARG A 254 7.37 13.05 -11.47
C ARG A 254 6.30 11.98 -11.59
N CYS A 255 5.24 12.04 -10.80
CA CYS A 255 4.12 11.09 -10.90
C CYS A 255 3.36 11.15 -12.23
N MET A 256 3.62 12.16 -13.08
CA MET A 256 2.90 12.36 -14.35
C MET A 256 3.82 12.41 -15.57
N SER A 257 5.14 12.40 -15.40
CA SER A 257 6.09 12.72 -16.47
C SER A 257 6.10 11.67 -17.59
N ASP A 258 5.90 10.41 -17.26
CA ASP A 258 6.06 9.25 -18.13
C ASP A 258 4.73 8.66 -18.65
N VAL A 259 3.63 9.37 -18.48
CA VAL A 259 2.30 8.96 -18.96
C VAL A 259 1.59 10.10 -19.68
N SER A 260 0.85 9.76 -20.74
CA SER A 260 0.09 10.73 -21.53
C SER A 260 -1.22 11.14 -20.85
N VAL A 261 -1.84 10.25 -20.08
CA VAL A 261 -3.09 10.51 -19.34
C VAL A 261 -3.03 9.94 -17.94
N CYS A 262 -3.24 10.79 -16.95
CA CYS A 262 -3.32 10.43 -15.55
C CYS A 262 -4.71 10.68 -14.98
N GLY A 263 -5.22 9.74 -14.19
CA GLY A 263 -6.49 9.87 -13.47
C GLY A 263 -6.28 10.55 -12.12
N PHE A 264 -7.24 11.40 -11.73
CA PHE A 264 -7.30 12.03 -10.40
C PHE A 264 -8.68 11.82 -9.81
N ARG A 265 -8.75 11.49 -8.52
CA ARG A 265 -10.02 11.56 -7.80
C ARG A 265 -10.20 12.99 -7.28
N ILE A 266 -11.35 13.58 -7.52
CA ILE A 266 -11.81 14.79 -6.83
C ILE A 266 -12.85 14.41 -5.79
N GLY A 267 -12.85 15.09 -4.65
CA GLY A 267 -13.82 14.97 -3.61
C GLY A 267 -13.80 16.18 -2.67
N ARG A 268 -14.64 16.14 -1.63
CA ARG A 268 -14.67 17.19 -0.60
C ARG A 268 -13.40 17.19 0.26
N ARG A 269 -12.64 16.11 0.23
CA ARG A 269 -11.40 15.99 0.99
C ARG A 269 -10.34 16.93 0.46
N ALA A 270 -9.72 17.67 1.36
CA ALA A 270 -8.77 18.70 1.03
C ALA A 270 -7.53 18.17 0.31
N GLU A 271 -7.06 16.99 0.68
CA GLU A 271 -5.90 16.33 0.04
C GLU A 271 -6.09 16.13 -1.47
N LEU A 272 -7.30 15.82 -1.89
CA LEU A 272 -7.62 15.62 -3.30
C LEU A 272 -7.65 16.95 -4.06
N GLN A 273 -8.14 18.01 -3.43
CA GLN A 273 -8.19 19.34 -4.01
C GLN A 273 -6.79 19.96 -4.13
N ILE A 274 -5.94 19.80 -3.13
CA ILE A 274 -4.55 20.24 -3.14
C ILE A 274 -3.78 19.53 -4.25
N LEU A 275 -3.89 18.21 -4.33
CA LEU A 275 -3.25 17.42 -5.38
C LEU A 275 -3.68 17.92 -6.77
N HIS A 276 -4.98 18.08 -6.98
CA HIS A 276 -5.53 18.56 -8.24
C HIS A 276 -5.00 19.95 -8.61
N ASN A 277 -5.00 20.87 -7.65
CA ASN A 277 -4.52 22.24 -7.87
C ASN A 277 -3.02 22.29 -8.22
N ILE A 278 -2.18 21.55 -7.50
CA ILE A 278 -0.75 21.46 -7.82
C ILE A 278 -0.54 20.84 -9.20
N ALA A 279 -1.27 19.79 -9.53
CA ALA A 279 -1.17 19.12 -10.82
C ALA A 279 -1.61 20.03 -11.98
N GLN A 280 -2.68 20.81 -11.83
CA GLN A 280 -3.12 21.78 -12.85
C GLN A 280 -2.08 22.86 -13.16
N HIS A 281 -1.34 23.33 -12.15
CA HIS A 281 -0.34 24.37 -12.34
C HIS A 281 1.02 23.83 -12.81
N GLY A 282 1.29 22.55 -12.60
CA GLY A 282 2.57 21.90 -12.93
C GLY A 282 2.58 21.08 -14.21
N CYS A 283 1.43 20.79 -14.80
CA CYS A 283 1.31 19.85 -15.92
C CYS A 283 0.64 20.48 -17.14
N GLN A 284 1.01 19.97 -18.33
CA GLN A 284 0.33 20.37 -19.57
C GLN A 284 -1.14 19.92 -19.52
N SER A 285 -2.06 20.82 -19.83
CA SER A 285 -3.52 20.67 -19.69
C SER A 285 -4.15 19.61 -20.60
N GLY A 286 -3.59 18.58 -20.97
CA GLY A 286 -4.17 17.44 -21.71
C GLY A 286 -4.04 16.12 -20.98
N LYS A 287 -3.24 16.10 -19.91
CA LYS A 287 -2.85 14.84 -19.24
C LYS A 287 -3.76 14.43 -18.08
N MET A 288 -4.71 15.27 -17.69
CA MET A 288 -5.52 15.03 -16.50
C MET A 288 -6.93 14.58 -16.85
N ARG A 289 -7.41 13.54 -16.19
CA ARG A 289 -8.82 13.13 -16.12
C ARG A 289 -9.25 13.06 -14.67
N THR A 290 -10.40 13.63 -14.38
CA THR A 290 -10.89 13.77 -13.02
C THR A 290 -12.09 12.88 -12.78
N PHE A 291 -12.16 12.26 -11.60
CA PHE A 291 -13.26 11.41 -11.16
C PHE A 291 -13.86 11.97 -9.87
N ALA A 292 -15.18 11.99 -9.78
CA ALA A 292 -15.88 12.34 -8.55
C ALA A 292 -16.88 11.27 -8.16
N ASP A 293 -17.07 11.09 -6.85
CA ASP A 293 -18.17 10.33 -6.30
C ASP A 293 -19.48 11.12 -6.54
N THR A 294 -20.51 10.46 -7.06
CA THR A 294 -21.79 11.10 -7.38
C THR A 294 -22.58 11.59 -6.16
N THR A 295 -22.16 11.24 -4.96
CA THR A 295 -22.74 11.79 -3.72
C THR A 295 -22.26 13.21 -3.41
N GLU A 296 -21.30 13.73 -4.17
CA GLU A 296 -20.71 15.05 -3.96
C GLU A 296 -21.24 16.05 -5.00
N ASP A 297 -21.49 17.30 -4.57
CA ASP A 297 -21.98 18.42 -5.40
C ASP A 297 -20.96 18.92 -6.47
N VAL A 298 -19.96 18.10 -6.78
CA VAL A 298 -18.84 18.44 -7.69
C VAL A 298 -19.19 18.18 -9.16
N VAL A 299 -20.37 17.63 -9.46
CA VAL A 299 -20.79 17.17 -10.81
C VAL A 299 -21.09 18.32 -11.79
N GLU A 300 -21.07 19.57 -11.35
CA GLU A 300 -21.34 20.72 -12.24
C GLU A 300 -20.16 21.08 -13.17
N GLN A 301 -18.99 20.46 -13.02
CA GLN A 301 -17.86 20.68 -13.92
C GLN A 301 -17.89 19.68 -15.09
N SER A 302 -17.93 20.18 -16.31
CA SER A 302 -18.08 19.42 -17.56
C SER A 302 -17.03 18.33 -17.81
N ASP A 303 -15.89 18.36 -17.10
CA ASP A 303 -14.74 17.47 -17.31
C ASP A 303 -14.55 16.41 -16.23
N VAL A 304 -15.49 16.33 -15.28
CA VAL A 304 -15.44 15.36 -14.18
C VAL A 304 -16.26 14.12 -14.52
N LEU A 305 -15.65 12.94 -14.46
CA LEU A 305 -16.31 11.66 -14.70
C LEU A 305 -16.95 11.17 -13.40
N PRO A 306 -18.29 11.04 -13.33
CA PRO A 306 -18.95 10.56 -12.12
C PRO A 306 -18.70 9.07 -11.89
N ILE A 307 -18.54 8.68 -10.62
CA ILE A 307 -18.45 7.29 -10.19
C ILE A 307 -19.76 6.93 -9.49
N TRP A 308 -20.48 6.01 -10.09
CA TRP A 308 -21.73 5.51 -9.54
C TRP A 308 -21.55 4.11 -8.94
N VAL A 309 -21.98 3.94 -7.68
CA VAL A 309 -22.04 2.66 -7.00
C VAL A 309 -23.50 2.30 -6.72
N ALA A 310 -24.11 1.52 -7.60
CA ALA A 310 -25.48 1.04 -7.39
C ALA A 310 -25.52 0.00 -6.26
N PRO A 311 -26.66 -0.15 -5.55
CA PRO A 311 -26.81 -1.16 -4.49
C PRO A 311 -26.50 -2.60 -4.94
N SER A 312 -26.82 -2.95 -6.18
CA SER A 312 -26.48 -4.26 -6.77
C SER A 312 -24.98 -4.51 -6.89
N HIS A 313 -24.19 -3.47 -7.05
CA HIS A 313 -22.75 -3.59 -7.17
C HIS A 313 -22.04 -3.86 -5.84
N VAL A 314 -22.67 -3.50 -4.71
CA VAL A 314 -22.04 -3.64 -3.38
C VAL A 314 -21.77 -5.10 -3.07
N VAL A 315 -22.74 -5.98 -3.25
CA VAL A 315 -22.59 -7.41 -2.99
C VAL A 315 -21.57 -8.05 -3.94
N GLU A 316 -21.62 -7.68 -5.23
CA GLU A 316 -20.64 -8.14 -6.23
C GLU A 316 -19.20 -7.77 -5.82
N GLU A 317 -18.98 -6.51 -5.41
CA GLU A 317 -17.66 -6.06 -4.97
C GLU A 317 -17.21 -6.79 -3.71
N LEU A 318 -18.08 -6.98 -2.74
CA LEU A 318 -17.77 -7.73 -1.51
C LEU A 318 -17.39 -9.19 -1.80
N GLN A 319 -18.07 -9.84 -2.73
CA GLN A 319 -17.72 -11.19 -3.17
C GLN A 319 -16.34 -11.24 -3.85
N ARG A 320 -16.04 -10.27 -4.70
CA ARG A 320 -14.72 -10.16 -5.35
C ARG A 320 -13.61 -9.88 -4.34
N MET A 321 -13.88 -9.09 -3.30
CA MET A 321 -12.90 -8.77 -2.26
C MET A 321 -12.38 -10.01 -1.52
N LYS A 322 -13.16 -11.09 -1.42
CA LYS A 322 -12.70 -12.38 -0.88
C LYS A 322 -11.44 -12.90 -1.58
N SER A 323 -11.29 -12.66 -2.88
CA SER A 323 -10.18 -13.18 -3.68
C SER A 323 -8.91 -12.33 -3.65
N TRP A 324 -8.98 -11.05 -3.25
CA TRP A 324 -7.84 -10.16 -3.33
C TRP A 324 -7.51 -9.37 -2.05
N ALA A 325 -8.45 -9.24 -1.10
CA ALA A 325 -8.21 -8.38 0.07
C ALA A 325 -7.13 -8.92 1.01
N GLU A 326 -7.11 -10.23 1.29
CA GLU A 326 -6.13 -10.95 2.13
C GLU A 326 -5.97 -10.44 3.58
N GLU A 327 -6.60 -9.30 3.92
CA GLU A 327 -6.55 -8.60 5.19
C GLU A 327 -7.88 -7.87 5.42
N PRO A 328 -8.12 -7.28 6.62
CA PRO A 328 -9.28 -6.42 6.82
C PRO A 328 -9.36 -5.30 5.77
N PHE A 329 -10.57 -4.90 5.41
CA PHE A 329 -10.83 -3.84 4.45
C PHE A 329 -11.70 -2.73 5.07
N ASP A 330 -11.57 -1.49 4.54
CA ASP A 330 -12.20 -0.28 5.08
C ASP A 330 -13.69 -0.13 4.68
N GLY A 331 -14.41 -1.23 4.50
CA GLY A 331 -15.84 -1.17 4.19
C GLY A 331 -16.14 -0.43 2.87
N CYS A 332 -17.05 0.54 2.95
CA CYS A 332 -17.58 1.26 1.78
C CYS A 332 -16.51 2.03 0.99
N GLU A 333 -15.53 2.61 1.65
CA GLU A 333 -14.42 3.33 1.02
C GLU A 333 -13.66 2.44 0.02
N THR A 334 -13.42 1.20 0.40
CA THR A 334 -12.72 0.24 -0.46
C THR A 334 -13.55 -0.10 -1.71
N ILE A 335 -14.87 -0.21 -1.57
CA ILE A 335 -15.78 -0.47 -2.70
C ILE A 335 -15.74 0.70 -3.69
N VAL A 336 -15.90 1.94 -3.23
CA VAL A 336 -15.85 3.15 -4.07
C VAL A 336 -14.51 3.25 -4.78
N ARG A 337 -13.42 3.06 -4.06
CA ARG A 337 -12.04 3.11 -4.59
C ARG A 337 -11.80 2.07 -5.68
N THR A 338 -12.21 0.83 -5.46
CA THR A 338 -12.03 -0.25 -6.44
C THR A 338 -12.81 0.05 -7.73
N ARG A 339 -14.03 0.57 -7.59
CA ARG A 339 -14.83 0.98 -8.75
C ARG A 339 -14.22 2.15 -9.50
N LEU A 340 -13.63 3.13 -8.79
CA LEU A 340 -12.87 4.22 -9.40
C LEU A 340 -11.73 3.68 -10.26
N PHE A 341 -10.92 2.79 -9.72
CA PHE A 341 -9.80 2.22 -10.46
C PHE A 341 -10.25 1.45 -11.70
N ARG A 342 -11.32 0.68 -11.60
CA ARG A 342 -11.91 -0.01 -12.77
C ARG A 342 -12.45 0.96 -13.80
N GLN A 343 -13.08 2.06 -13.38
CA GLN A 343 -13.56 3.08 -14.29
C GLN A 343 -12.40 3.78 -14.99
N ALA A 344 -11.34 4.14 -14.26
CA ALA A 344 -10.13 4.70 -14.83
C ALA A 344 -9.52 3.75 -15.89
N ARG A 345 -9.45 2.45 -15.59
CA ARG A 345 -8.98 1.43 -16.54
C ARG A 345 -9.84 1.34 -17.80
N ARG A 346 -11.17 1.38 -17.66
CA ARG A 346 -12.11 1.38 -18.80
C ARG A 346 -11.94 2.60 -19.70
N GLN A 347 -11.49 3.73 -19.14
CA GLN A 347 -11.15 4.95 -19.87
C GLN A 347 -9.72 4.94 -20.45
N GLY A 348 -9.05 3.79 -20.44
CA GLY A 348 -7.70 3.62 -20.98
C GLY A 348 -6.56 4.12 -20.09
N MET A 349 -6.85 4.57 -18.87
CA MET A 349 -5.82 5.07 -17.97
C MET A 349 -4.99 3.93 -17.38
N LYS A 350 -3.68 4.12 -17.38
CA LYS A 350 -2.72 3.20 -16.74
C LYS A 350 -2.36 3.64 -15.33
N VAL A 351 -2.47 4.94 -15.04
CA VAL A 351 -2.06 5.57 -13.77
C VAL A 351 -3.21 6.37 -13.15
N VAL A 352 -3.33 6.27 -11.84
CA VAL A 352 -4.19 7.14 -11.02
C VAL A 352 -3.36 7.73 -9.89
N CYS A 353 -3.32 9.06 -9.77
CA CYS A 353 -2.72 9.75 -8.65
C CYS A 353 -3.71 9.89 -7.49
N SER A 354 -3.23 9.68 -6.27
CA SER A 354 -4.03 9.80 -5.05
C SER A 354 -3.41 10.77 -4.05
N GLY A 355 -4.27 11.41 -3.26
CA GLY A 355 -3.88 12.33 -2.19
C GLY A 355 -3.44 11.63 -0.88
N VAL A 356 -3.35 10.31 -0.86
CA VAL A 356 -2.89 9.57 0.33
C VAL A 356 -1.50 10.03 0.76
N GLY A 357 -1.30 10.20 2.05
CA GLY A 357 -0.08 10.72 2.66
C GLY A 357 -0.18 12.18 3.08
N LEU A 358 -1.06 12.99 2.46
CA LEU A 358 -1.20 14.39 2.85
C LEU A 358 -1.72 14.56 4.29
N ASP A 359 -2.60 13.67 4.72
CA ASP A 359 -3.10 13.63 6.09
C ASP A 359 -1.98 13.33 7.09
N VAL A 360 -1.00 12.50 6.74
CA VAL A 360 0.20 12.27 7.56
C VAL A 360 1.10 13.51 7.59
N LEU A 361 1.25 14.19 6.46
CA LEU A 361 2.08 15.41 6.39
C LEU A 361 1.54 16.52 7.30
N TRP A 362 0.20 16.66 7.39
CA TRP A 362 -0.46 17.77 8.08
C TRP A 362 -1.72 17.36 8.86
N GLN A 363 -1.66 16.26 9.59
CA GLN A 363 -2.79 15.68 10.34
C GLN A 363 -3.50 16.67 11.26
N ASP A 364 -2.75 17.48 11.99
CA ASP A 364 -3.26 18.48 12.94
C ASP A 364 -4.00 19.65 12.29
N VAL A 365 -3.86 19.82 10.99
CA VAL A 365 -4.62 20.83 10.24
C VAL A 365 -6.09 20.43 10.09
N TRP A 366 -6.36 19.12 10.00
CA TRP A 366 -7.68 18.56 9.66
C TRP A 366 -8.46 18.05 10.88
N ASP A 367 -7.76 17.59 11.92
CA ASP A 367 -8.40 16.90 13.04
C ASP A 367 -8.32 17.72 14.34
N ASN A 368 -9.50 18.09 14.88
CA ASN A 368 -9.64 18.71 16.19
C ASN A 368 -9.86 17.67 17.30
N SER A 369 -10.14 16.42 16.95
CA SER A 369 -10.33 15.35 17.90
C SER A 369 -8.97 14.73 18.19
N GLY A 370 -8.37 15.02 19.33
CA GLY A 370 -7.25 14.23 19.83
C GLY A 370 -7.63 12.75 19.74
N ARG A 371 -7.17 12.06 18.70
CA ARG A 371 -7.43 10.63 18.56
C ARG A 371 -6.60 9.93 19.63
N ASN A 372 -7.24 9.67 20.75
CA ASN A 372 -6.74 8.65 21.65
C ASN A 372 -6.71 7.34 20.85
N CYS A 373 -5.53 6.82 20.58
CA CYS A 373 -5.28 5.49 19.98
C CYS A 373 -5.81 4.33 20.82
N SER A 374 -6.67 4.59 21.78
CA SER A 374 -7.25 3.62 22.70
C SER A 374 -8.72 3.37 22.39
N TYR A 375 -9.01 2.83 21.21
CA TYR A 375 -10.32 2.21 21.01
C TYR A 375 -10.36 0.84 21.69
N LEU A 376 -10.52 0.84 23.01
CA LEU A 376 -11.06 -0.32 23.69
C LEU A 376 -12.53 -0.44 23.24
N TYR A 377 -12.83 -1.42 22.42
CA TYR A 377 -14.19 -1.88 22.23
C TYR A 377 -14.48 -3.00 23.24
N PRO A 378 -14.88 -2.70 24.50
CA PRO A 378 -15.44 -3.70 25.37
C PRO A 378 -16.84 -4.02 24.85
N HIS A 379 -16.92 -4.68 23.70
CA HIS A 379 -18.20 -4.96 23.11
C HIS A 379 -18.70 -6.32 23.59
N LYS A 380 -19.96 -6.35 24.02
CA LYS A 380 -20.67 -7.58 24.42
C LYS A 380 -20.70 -8.65 23.32
N LEU A 381 -20.25 -8.31 22.10
CA LEU A 381 -20.15 -9.20 20.97
C LEU A 381 -19.03 -10.24 21.12
N PHE A 382 -17.97 -9.91 21.85
CA PHE A 382 -16.79 -10.77 21.95
C PHE A 382 -16.84 -11.66 23.18
N SER A 383 -16.38 -12.89 23.03
CA SER A 383 -16.17 -13.77 24.16
C SER A 383 -14.96 -13.30 24.98
N PRO A 384 -14.88 -13.64 26.29
CA PRO A 384 -13.69 -13.36 27.09
C PRO A 384 -12.41 -13.97 26.53
N LEU A 385 -12.50 -15.05 25.74
CA LEU A 385 -11.36 -15.70 25.08
C LEU A 385 -10.65 -14.76 24.11
N LEU A 386 -11.38 -13.89 23.41
CA LEU A 386 -10.78 -12.97 22.47
C LEU A 386 -9.73 -12.07 23.14
N ALA A 387 -10.03 -11.61 24.37
CA ALA A 387 -9.11 -10.76 25.12
C ALA A 387 -7.82 -11.47 25.57
N LEU A 388 -7.82 -12.81 25.64
CA LEU A 388 -6.63 -13.58 25.96
C LEU A 388 -5.64 -13.65 24.80
N TYR A 389 -6.13 -13.58 23.58
CA TYR A 389 -5.29 -13.61 22.38
C TYR A 389 -4.80 -12.22 21.96
N ALA A 390 -5.54 -11.16 22.30
CA ALA A 390 -5.25 -9.83 21.80
C ALA A 390 -4.07 -9.19 22.53
N ALA A 391 -2.94 -9.05 21.84
CA ALA A 391 -1.87 -8.19 22.32
C ALA A 391 -2.27 -6.72 22.23
N LYS A 392 -2.09 -5.99 23.34
CA LYS A 392 -2.31 -4.53 23.33
C LYS A 392 -1.28 -3.86 22.43
N PRO A 393 -1.69 -2.91 21.58
CA PRO A 393 -0.73 -2.18 20.76
C PRO A 393 0.24 -1.41 21.68
N ALA A 394 1.52 -1.58 21.44
CA ALA A 394 2.59 -0.84 22.08
C ALA A 394 3.24 0.05 21.01
N TYR A 395 2.88 1.32 20.99
CA TYR A 395 3.44 2.31 20.09
C TYR A 395 4.65 2.97 20.75
N GLY A 396 5.85 2.58 20.31
CA GLY A 396 7.09 3.22 20.70
C GLY A 396 7.46 4.31 19.71
N SER A 397 7.80 5.50 20.20
CA SER A 397 8.47 6.51 19.38
C SER A 397 9.33 7.41 20.29
N ASP A 398 10.51 7.76 19.78
CA ASP A 398 11.46 8.64 20.47
C ASP A 398 11.17 10.12 20.20
N PHE A 399 10.08 10.45 19.51
CA PHE A 399 9.65 11.83 19.33
C PHE A 399 9.18 12.44 20.64
N VAL A 400 9.76 13.59 21.00
CA VAL A 400 9.45 14.32 22.24
C VAL A 400 8.09 14.99 22.14
N ASN A 401 7.77 15.52 20.97
CA ASN A 401 6.49 16.18 20.69
C ASN A 401 5.38 15.13 20.48
N GLU A 402 4.25 15.30 21.13
CA GLU A 402 3.11 14.37 21.03
C GLU A 402 2.50 14.35 19.63
N ASP A 403 2.40 15.50 18.97
CA ASP A 403 1.87 15.59 17.61
C ASP A 403 2.75 14.81 16.61
N ASP A 404 4.07 14.97 16.70
CA ASP A 404 5.01 14.24 15.83
C ASP A 404 5.04 12.75 16.14
N ARG A 405 4.87 12.39 17.42
CA ARG A 405 4.71 10.99 17.84
C ARG A 405 3.47 10.37 17.19
N ASN A 406 2.33 11.06 17.24
CA ASN A 406 1.08 10.58 16.66
C ASN A 406 1.19 10.46 15.15
N ARG A 407 1.77 11.46 14.47
CA ARG A 407 2.04 11.42 13.02
C ARG A 407 2.95 10.24 12.63
N TYR A 408 4.01 10.00 13.42
CA TYR A 408 4.91 8.89 13.19
C TYR A 408 4.22 7.52 13.37
N CYS A 409 3.38 7.39 14.40
CA CYS A 409 2.59 6.17 14.60
C CYS A 409 1.62 5.91 13.43
N GLU A 410 0.92 6.93 12.97
CA GLU A 410 0.05 6.84 11.78
C GLU A 410 0.84 6.46 10.51
N LEU A 411 2.04 7.02 10.33
CA LEU A 411 2.92 6.76 9.19
C LEU A 411 3.44 5.33 9.16
N SER A 412 3.89 4.82 10.31
CA SER A 412 4.73 3.61 10.35
C SER A 412 4.06 2.37 10.94
N GLN A 413 3.03 2.53 11.77
CA GLN A 413 2.51 1.44 12.60
C GLN A 413 1.00 1.22 12.51
N GLU A 414 0.23 2.22 12.10
CA GLU A 414 -1.23 2.15 12.16
C GLU A 414 -1.91 2.20 10.78
N ARG A 415 -2.47 3.34 10.49
CA ARG A 415 -3.43 3.52 9.41
C ARG A 415 -2.77 3.52 8.02
N LEU A 416 -1.66 4.25 7.85
CA LEU A 416 -1.07 4.41 6.52
C LEU A 416 -0.58 3.07 5.94
N PRO A 417 0.18 2.22 6.66
CA PRO A 417 0.60 0.92 6.12
C PRO A 417 -0.57 0.06 5.65
N HIS A 418 -1.69 0.07 6.39
CA HIS A 418 -2.90 -0.64 5.97
C HIS A 418 -3.53 -0.04 4.71
N ILE A 419 -3.71 1.28 4.67
CA ILE A 419 -4.27 1.98 3.50
C ILE A 419 -3.43 1.68 2.26
N LEU A 420 -2.11 1.72 2.35
CA LEU A 420 -1.21 1.45 1.22
C LEU A 420 -1.40 0.03 0.67
N ARG A 421 -1.53 -0.99 1.53
CA ARG A 421 -1.80 -2.36 1.11
C ARG A 421 -3.16 -2.49 0.41
N VAL A 422 -4.20 -1.85 0.94
CA VAL A 422 -5.53 -1.85 0.31
C VAL A 422 -5.51 -1.12 -1.04
N TYR A 423 -4.76 0.00 -1.14
CA TYR A 423 -4.58 0.71 -2.42
C TYR A 423 -3.85 -0.14 -3.44
N ASP A 424 -2.73 -0.77 -3.07
CA ASP A 424 -1.97 -1.62 -3.98
C ASP A 424 -2.82 -2.78 -4.51
N ARG A 425 -3.50 -3.53 -3.62
CA ARG A 425 -4.33 -4.68 -4.03
C ARG A 425 -5.54 -4.27 -4.87
N SER A 426 -6.28 -3.23 -4.46
CA SER A 426 -7.48 -2.79 -5.19
C SER A 426 -7.14 -2.20 -6.57
N SER A 427 -6.01 -1.51 -6.69
CA SER A 427 -5.53 -0.99 -7.97
C SER A 427 -4.97 -2.09 -8.87
N ALA A 428 -4.29 -3.09 -8.28
CA ALA A 428 -3.79 -4.26 -9.00
C ALA A 428 -4.95 -5.06 -9.60
N GLU A 429 -5.99 -5.33 -8.82
CA GLU A 429 -7.20 -6.01 -9.30
C GLU A 429 -7.86 -5.25 -10.46
N ALA A 430 -7.85 -3.94 -10.42
CA ALA A 430 -8.38 -3.10 -11.49
C ALA A 430 -7.42 -2.94 -12.68
N GLY A 431 -6.15 -3.31 -12.55
CA GLY A 431 -5.14 -3.20 -13.60
C GLY A 431 -4.64 -1.77 -13.85
N VAL A 432 -4.59 -0.91 -12.81
CA VAL A 432 -4.05 0.44 -12.85
C VAL A 432 -2.96 0.61 -11.80
N SER A 433 -1.92 1.41 -12.09
CA SER A 433 -0.90 1.80 -11.12
C SER A 433 -1.37 3.00 -10.32
N VAL A 434 -1.20 2.96 -8.99
CA VAL A 434 -1.46 4.12 -8.15
C VAL A 434 -0.14 4.79 -7.81
N ARG A 435 -0.10 6.12 -7.97
CA ARG A 435 1.02 6.96 -7.59
C ARG A 435 0.63 7.89 -6.46
N LEU A 436 1.52 8.02 -5.48
CA LEU A 436 1.29 8.70 -4.22
C LEU A 436 2.31 9.82 -4.03
N PRO A 437 2.12 10.98 -4.69
CA PRO A 437 3.12 12.04 -4.72
C PRO A 437 3.45 12.59 -3.33
N PHE A 438 2.53 12.55 -2.37
CA PHE A 438 2.77 13.01 -1.00
C PHE A 438 3.64 12.07 -0.15
N LEU A 439 3.94 10.88 -0.66
CA LEU A 439 4.90 9.94 -0.10
C LEU A 439 6.18 9.85 -0.94
N GLY A 440 6.42 10.83 -1.82
CA GLY A 440 7.60 10.88 -2.68
C GLY A 440 8.80 11.55 -1.99
N GLY A 441 10.00 11.20 -2.44
CA GLY A 441 11.26 11.88 -2.11
C GLY A 441 11.50 12.08 -0.62
N HIS A 442 11.88 13.30 -0.26
CA HIS A 442 12.11 13.74 1.11
C HIS A 442 10.93 14.48 1.73
N LEU A 443 9.77 14.51 1.03
CA LEU A 443 8.63 15.35 1.40
C LEU A 443 8.12 15.08 2.82
N VAL A 444 8.02 13.81 3.21
CA VAL A 444 7.56 13.43 4.56
C VAL A 444 8.56 13.90 5.62
N ALA A 445 9.86 13.62 5.42
CA ALA A 445 10.91 14.04 6.36
C ALA A 445 10.98 15.57 6.49
N LEU A 446 10.87 16.31 5.37
CA LEU A 446 10.80 17.78 5.37
C LEU A 446 9.59 18.30 6.16
N SER A 447 8.44 17.62 6.10
CA SER A 447 7.25 18.01 6.87
C SER A 447 7.42 17.84 8.39
N PHE A 448 8.29 16.92 8.82
CA PHE A 448 8.67 16.76 10.22
C PHE A 448 9.82 17.69 10.63
N ALA A 449 10.77 17.95 9.74
CA ALA A 449 11.92 18.80 9.99
C ALA A 449 11.54 20.29 10.14
N LEU A 450 10.45 20.72 9.52
CA LEU A 450 9.94 22.07 9.69
C LEU A 450 9.35 22.22 11.09
N PRO A 451 9.92 23.06 11.95
CA PRO A 451 9.28 23.50 13.18
C PRO A 451 8.11 24.44 12.81
N LEU A 452 7.07 23.91 12.24
CA LEU A 452 5.84 24.65 12.01
C LEU A 452 5.23 24.96 13.39
N VAL A 453 5.81 25.94 14.05
CA VAL A 453 5.68 26.34 15.44
C VAL A 453 4.24 26.62 15.86
N SER A 454 3.33 26.74 14.93
CA SER A 454 1.92 26.79 15.23
C SER A 454 1.08 26.05 14.18
N ARG A 455 0.03 25.40 14.64
CA ARG A 455 -1.05 24.87 13.80
C ARG A 455 -1.56 25.89 12.78
N GLN A 456 -1.49 27.18 13.12
CA GLN A 456 -1.87 28.28 12.24
C GLN A 456 -0.97 28.37 11.00
N ASN A 457 0.35 28.28 11.16
CA ASN A 457 1.29 28.35 10.03
C ASN A 457 1.11 27.17 9.07
N ARG A 458 0.84 25.96 9.61
CA ARG A 458 0.52 24.79 8.77
C ARG A 458 -0.79 24.98 7.99
N LYS A 459 -1.82 25.54 8.63
CA LYS A 459 -3.09 25.88 7.94
C LYS A 459 -2.89 26.89 6.83
N GLU A 460 -2.09 27.92 7.05
CA GLU A 460 -1.80 28.93 6.05
C GLU A 460 -1.01 28.36 4.87
N PHE A 461 -0.02 27.48 5.14
CA PHE A 461 0.71 26.77 4.09
C PHE A 461 -0.24 25.93 3.22
N VAL A 462 -1.08 25.12 3.85
CA VAL A 462 -2.05 24.28 3.14
C VAL A 462 -3.07 25.13 2.39
N ALA A 463 -3.56 26.24 2.99
CA ALA A 463 -4.52 27.14 2.36
C ALA A 463 -3.96 27.80 1.09
N HIS A 464 -2.63 27.96 0.97
CA HIS A 464 -2.00 28.45 -0.26
C HIS A 464 -2.27 27.54 -1.47
N TYR A 465 -2.38 26.24 -1.24
CA TYR A 465 -2.65 25.24 -2.28
C TYR A 465 -4.14 24.90 -2.44
N MET A 466 -5.02 25.49 -1.62
CA MET A 466 -6.46 25.30 -1.76
C MET A 466 -7.05 26.23 -2.83
N PRO A 467 -8.08 25.79 -3.55
CA PRO A 467 -8.76 26.66 -4.51
C PRO A 467 -9.39 27.87 -3.80
N PRO A 468 -9.41 29.05 -4.46
CA PRO A 468 -9.92 30.31 -3.86
C PRO A 468 -11.36 30.23 -3.34
N SER A 469 -12.17 29.34 -3.89
CA SER A 469 -13.56 29.10 -3.51
C SER A 469 -13.74 28.39 -2.16
N ARG A 470 -12.66 27.81 -1.58
CA ARG A 470 -12.70 27.08 -0.33
C ARG A 470 -11.53 27.45 0.57
N LYS A 471 -11.62 28.63 1.20
CA LYS A 471 -10.63 29.08 2.20
C LYS A 471 -10.85 28.51 3.61
N SER A 472 -11.97 27.85 3.88
CA SER A 472 -12.22 27.18 5.16
C SER A 472 -12.00 25.68 5.03
N ILE A 473 -11.06 25.20 5.83
CA ILE A 473 -10.78 23.77 6.02
C ILE A 473 -11.80 23.28 7.04
N GLU A 474 -12.92 22.78 6.57
CA GLU A 474 -13.86 22.09 7.45
C GLU A 474 -13.47 20.63 7.61
N PRO A 475 -13.54 20.08 8.84
CA PRO A 475 -13.37 18.66 9.04
C PRO A 475 -14.40 17.90 8.19
N VAL A 476 -13.94 16.96 7.39
CA VAL A 476 -14.87 16.08 6.69
C VAL A 476 -15.54 15.21 7.74
N GLU A 477 -16.84 15.41 7.99
CA GLU A 477 -17.63 14.47 8.76
C GLU A 477 -17.44 13.08 8.16
N LYS A 478 -17.24 12.07 9.03
CA LYS A 478 -17.23 10.67 8.59
C LYS A 478 -18.56 10.41 7.88
N GLU A 479 -18.51 10.25 6.56
CA GLU A 479 -19.71 9.99 5.79
C GLU A 479 -20.44 8.78 6.37
N PRO A 480 -21.74 8.91 6.65
CA PRO A 480 -22.53 7.75 7.00
C PRO A 480 -22.46 6.74 5.85
N LEU A 481 -22.51 5.47 6.19
CA LEU A 481 -22.78 4.41 5.20
C LEU A 481 -23.89 4.91 4.26
N TYR A 482 -23.64 4.84 2.98
CA TYR A 482 -24.62 5.27 1.98
C TYR A 482 -25.96 4.56 2.23
N PRO A 483 -26.98 5.23 2.81
CA PRO A 483 -28.27 4.58 3.11
C PRO A 483 -28.91 3.96 1.86
N GLN A 484 -28.59 4.53 0.69
CA GLN A 484 -29.02 4.05 -0.61
C GLN A 484 -28.49 2.66 -0.99
N TRP A 485 -27.43 2.18 -0.34
CA TRP A 485 -26.89 0.83 -0.60
C TRP A 485 -27.61 -0.28 0.15
N MET A 486 -28.52 0.08 1.06
CA MET A 486 -29.30 -0.86 1.87
C MET A 486 -30.32 -1.62 1.01
N SER A 487 -29.82 -2.57 0.22
CA SER A 487 -30.65 -3.45 -0.61
C SER A 487 -30.98 -4.75 0.11
N GLN A 488 -32.01 -5.43 -0.35
CA GLN A 488 -32.38 -6.75 0.16
C GLN A 488 -31.24 -7.77 -0.02
N SER A 489 -30.57 -7.73 -1.17
CA SER A 489 -29.43 -8.60 -1.46
C SER A 489 -28.24 -8.38 -0.52
N LEU A 490 -27.98 -7.12 -0.10
CA LEU A 490 -26.94 -6.82 0.89
C LEU A 490 -27.31 -7.39 2.27
N LYS A 491 -28.57 -7.27 2.68
CA LYS A 491 -29.06 -7.83 3.95
C LYS A 491 -28.90 -9.35 3.99
N GLU A 492 -29.30 -10.03 2.92
CA GLU A 492 -29.16 -11.47 2.77
C GLU A 492 -27.70 -11.91 2.78
N TRP A 493 -26.83 -11.19 2.06
CA TRP A 493 -25.41 -11.45 2.04
C TRP A 493 -24.77 -11.30 3.43
N ILE A 494 -25.10 -10.24 4.18
CA ILE A 494 -24.60 -10.01 5.54
C ILE A 494 -25.12 -11.10 6.49
N ALA A 495 -26.41 -11.44 6.42
CA ALA A 495 -26.99 -12.48 7.26
C ALA A 495 -26.31 -13.83 7.04
N TYR A 496 -26.06 -14.20 5.79
CA TYR A 496 -25.34 -15.43 5.42
C TYR A 496 -23.92 -15.45 6.00
N ASN A 497 -23.14 -14.40 5.79
CA ASN A 497 -21.73 -14.35 6.25
C ASN A 497 -21.63 -14.30 7.78
N ILE A 498 -22.54 -13.62 8.48
CA ILE A 498 -22.57 -13.60 9.96
C ILE A 498 -22.99 -14.97 10.52
N GLU A 499 -23.91 -15.66 9.87
CA GLU A 499 -24.29 -17.02 10.29
C GLU A 499 -23.12 -18.00 10.08
N ALA A 500 -22.41 -17.93 8.94
CA ALA A 500 -21.20 -18.71 8.70
C ALA A 500 -20.13 -18.46 9.78
N LEU A 501 -19.88 -17.18 10.14
CA LEU A 501 -18.95 -16.83 11.23
C LEU A 501 -19.40 -17.40 12.57
N SER A 502 -20.71 -17.50 12.81
CA SER A 502 -21.27 -18.05 14.06
C SER A 502 -21.14 -19.58 14.21
N MET A 503 -20.85 -20.27 13.11
CA MET A 503 -20.70 -21.72 13.05
C MET A 503 -19.29 -22.21 12.73
N GLY A 504 -18.44 -21.32 12.17
CA GLY A 504 -17.08 -21.63 11.71
C GLY A 504 -16.05 -21.79 12.83
N GLU A 505 -14.79 -22.01 12.43
CA GLU A 505 -13.66 -22.28 13.32
C GLU A 505 -13.42 -21.21 14.40
N VAL A 506 -13.73 -19.95 14.12
CA VAL A 506 -13.51 -18.82 15.03
C VAL A 506 -14.72 -18.49 15.91
N ARG A 507 -15.78 -19.32 15.90
CA ARG A 507 -17.01 -19.06 16.65
C ARG A 507 -16.78 -18.81 18.14
N GLU A 508 -15.76 -19.42 18.73
CA GLU A 508 -15.43 -19.30 20.16
C GLU A 508 -14.95 -17.88 20.54
N LEU A 509 -14.53 -17.10 19.56
CA LEU A 509 -14.12 -15.70 19.78
C LEU A 509 -15.30 -14.74 19.96
N PHE A 510 -16.52 -15.21 19.69
CA PHE A 510 -17.74 -14.39 19.69
C PHE A 510 -18.80 -14.87 20.69
N ASP A 511 -19.59 -13.94 21.21
CA ASP A 511 -20.92 -14.25 21.76
C ASP A 511 -21.88 -14.42 20.58
N VAL A 512 -22.15 -15.68 20.22
CA VAL A 512 -22.99 -16.03 19.06
C VAL A 512 -24.39 -15.39 19.13
N LYS A 513 -24.96 -15.23 20.35
CA LYS A 513 -26.28 -14.59 20.50
C LYS A 513 -26.23 -13.11 20.13
N GLN A 514 -25.18 -12.41 20.55
CA GLN A 514 -25.00 -10.99 20.22
C GLN A 514 -24.65 -10.81 18.74
N LEU A 515 -23.85 -11.72 18.16
CA LEU A 515 -23.50 -11.71 16.74
C LEU A 515 -24.75 -11.83 15.85
N ARG A 516 -25.60 -12.80 16.13
CA ARG A 516 -26.89 -12.97 15.44
C ARG A 516 -27.86 -11.81 15.68
N ARG A 517 -27.87 -11.24 16.91
CA ARG A 517 -28.66 -10.05 17.21
C ARG A 517 -28.22 -8.84 16.38
N MET A 518 -26.92 -8.64 16.19
CA MET A 518 -26.37 -7.57 15.34
C MET A 518 -26.84 -7.74 13.89
N SER A 519 -26.73 -8.93 13.32
CA SER A 519 -27.24 -9.26 11.99
C SER A 519 -28.74 -9.00 11.85
N ASN A 520 -29.55 -9.49 12.78
CA ASN A 520 -31.00 -9.28 12.79
C ASN A 520 -31.37 -7.78 12.91
N ASN A 521 -30.67 -7.02 13.71
CA ASN A 521 -30.88 -5.58 13.82
C ASN A 521 -30.60 -4.89 12.49
N PHE A 522 -29.50 -5.23 11.84
CA PHE A 522 -29.17 -4.69 10.52
C PHE A 522 -30.24 -5.02 9.48
N CYS A 523 -30.65 -6.28 9.36
CA CYS A 523 -31.68 -6.71 8.41
C CYS A 523 -33.03 -5.99 8.63
N ASN A 524 -33.34 -5.63 9.87
CA ASN A 524 -34.58 -4.92 10.25
C ASN A 524 -34.41 -3.38 10.31
N ASN A 525 -33.36 -2.83 9.72
CA ASN A 525 -33.04 -1.38 9.69
C ASN A 525 -32.95 -0.75 11.10
N LYS A 526 -32.57 -1.53 12.11
CA LYS A 526 -32.28 -1.02 13.46
C LYS A 526 -30.82 -0.57 13.54
N PRO A 527 -30.49 0.38 14.43
CA PRO A 527 -29.12 0.83 14.63
C PRO A 527 -28.17 -0.33 14.98
N VAL A 528 -27.03 -0.39 14.31
CA VAL A 528 -25.91 -1.32 14.57
C VAL A 528 -24.59 -0.57 14.54
N ASP A 529 -23.60 -1.09 15.26
CA ASP A 529 -22.22 -0.62 15.10
C ASP A 529 -21.69 -1.13 13.75
N MET A 530 -21.64 -0.23 12.80
CA MET A 530 -21.23 -0.56 11.43
C MET A 530 -19.74 -0.87 11.31
N ALA A 531 -18.89 -0.22 12.10
CA ALA A 531 -17.46 -0.50 12.10
C ALA A 531 -17.21 -1.93 12.59
N LEU A 532 -17.92 -2.35 13.63
CA LEU A 532 -17.84 -3.70 14.16
C LEU A 532 -18.40 -4.75 13.17
N LEU A 533 -19.52 -4.43 12.52
CA LEU A 533 -20.09 -5.31 11.48
C LEU A 533 -19.09 -5.53 10.34
N TRP A 534 -18.44 -4.47 9.84
CA TRP A 534 -17.42 -4.58 8.80
C TRP A 534 -16.20 -5.38 9.23
N LYS A 535 -15.76 -5.26 10.49
CA LYS A 535 -14.68 -6.09 11.04
C LYS A 535 -15.05 -7.58 10.99
N CYS A 536 -16.26 -7.93 11.42
CA CYS A 536 -16.75 -9.32 11.35
C CYS A 536 -16.82 -9.85 9.92
N LEU A 537 -17.34 -9.05 8.99
CA LEU A 537 -17.42 -9.43 7.56
C LEU A 537 -16.02 -9.57 6.94
N SER A 538 -15.07 -8.70 7.30
CA SER A 538 -13.67 -8.80 6.84
C SER A 538 -13.04 -10.11 7.29
N LEU A 539 -13.24 -10.54 8.53
CA LEU A 539 -12.76 -11.83 9.02
C LEU A 539 -13.39 -12.99 8.26
N GLN A 540 -14.73 -12.98 8.11
CA GLN A 540 -15.42 -14.07 7.37
C GLN A 540 -14.95 -14.17 5.92
N CYS A 541 -14.66 -13.04 5.28
CA CYS A 541 -14.14 -13.06 3.91
C CYS A 541 -12.78 -13.75 3.79
N GLN A 542 -11.96 -13.79 4.87
CA GLN A 542 -10.66 -14.45 4.86
C GLN A 542 -10.72 -15.95 5.21
N LEU A 543 -11.72 -16.36 5.98
CA LEU A 543 -11.92 -17.77 6.31
C LEU A 543 -12.34 -18.61 5.10
N GLY A 544 -12.97 -18.00 4.11
CA GLY A 544 -13.53 -18.69 2.94
C GLY A 544 -14.91 -19.30 3.21
N ASP A 545 -15.51 -19.85 2.17
CA ASP A 545 -16.66 -20.71 2.30
C ASP A 545 -16.11 -22.16 2.34
N GLU A 546 -15.92 -22.76 3.51
CA GLU A 546 -15.72 -24.20 3.66
C GLU A 546 -17.02 -24.96 3.45
#